data_a6178c445a875c95cd7c7eca930fb96d
#
_entry.id   a6178c445a875c95cd7c7eca930fb96d
#
_cell.length_a   1.000
_cell.length_b   1.000
_cell.length_c   1.000
_cell.angle_alpha   90.00
_cell.angle_beta   90.00
_cell.angle_gamma   90.00
#
_symmetry.space_group_name_H-M   'P 1'
#
loop_
_entity.id
_entity.type
_entity.pdbx_description
1 polymer ?
#
loop_
_entity_poly.entity_id
_entity_poly.type
_entity_poly.pdbx_seq_one_letter_code
_entity_poly.pdbx_strand_id
1 'polypeptide(L)'
;MASGVTDLKVPLEIRQIYVAPEMRRVQESWLAAAEKRALLWLATRTPACIGSDHLTLLGLVAQLGAGLCYALVRWNQYALLGVILFLALNWFGDSLDGTVARVRQRLRPRYGFYVDHMVDSFGALALMGGLALSGYMHPAIAIGLLIAFLMLSIQSYLAAQTLGEFRLSFWRFGPTELRIVLAVGNMALLWKPGVRLVGESYKLFDVGGVIGLAGMGFMLVFFTAQNTLRLYREERIRV
;
A
#
# COMPACT_ATOMS: atom_id res chain seq x y z
N MET A 1 -25.87 -34.48 -27.83
CA MET A 1 -24.55 -35.07 -27.49
C MET A 1 -23.87 -34.12 -26.52
N ALA A 2 -23.98 -34.40 -25.23
CA ALA A 2 -23.35 -33.60 -24.17
C ALA A 2 -22.11 -34.37 -23.73
N SER A 3 -20.93 -33.81 -24.01
CA SER A 3 -19.65 -34.37 -23.60
C SER A 3 -19.43 -34.11 -22.11
N GLY A 4 -19.26 -35.19 -21.36
CA GLY A 4 -18.99 -35.18 -19.94
C GLY A 4 -17.66 -34.51 -19.64
N VAL A 5 -17.72 -33.48 -18.83
CA VAL A 5 -16.58 -33.01 -18.05
C VAL A 5 -16.44 -34.02 -16.90
N THR A 6 -15.45 -34.89 -17.02
CA THR A 6 -15.01 -35.81 -15.98
C THR A 6 -14.63 -35.00 -14.73
N ASP A 7 -15.44 -35.10 -13.68
CA ASP A 7 -15.06 -34.65 -12.34
C ASP A 7 -13.78 -35.38 -11.90
N LEU A 8 -12.66 -34.75 -12.07
CA LEU A 8 -11.39 -35.15 -11.47
C LEU A 8 -11.58 -35.04 -9.94
N LYS A 9 -11.97 -36.19 -9.31
CA LYS A 9 -11.96 -36.33 -7.84
C LYS A 9 -10.50 -36.20 -7.40
N VAL A 10 -10.08 -34.99 -7.06
CA VAL A 10 -8.79 -34.75 -6.42
C VAL A 10 -8.78 -35.52 -5.11
N PRO A 11 -7.84 -36.44 -4.89
CA PRO A 11 -7.74 -37.22 -3.66
C PRO A 11 -7.75 -36.31 -2.43
N LEU A 12 -8.46 -36.71 -1.38
CA LEU A 12 -8.60 -35.93 -0.14
C LEU A 12 -7.25 -35.57 0.50
N GLU A 13 -6.22 -36.40 0.30
CA GLU A 13 -4.85 -36.13 0.73
C GLU A 13 -4.22 -34.90 0.06
N ILE A 14 -4.51 -34.63 -1.22
CA ILE A 14 -4.05 -33.42 -1.92
C ILE A 14 -4.82 -32.18 -1.46
N ARG A 15 -6.07 -32.33 -1.00
CA ARG A 15 -6.86 -31.22 -0.43
C ARG A 15 -6.32 -30.71 0.89
N GLN A 16 -5.64 -31.54 1.67
CA GLN A 16 -5.03 -31.16 2.95
C GLN A 16 -3.71 -30.38 2.77
N ILE A 17 -3.05 -30.50 1.63
CA ILE A 17 -1.78 -29.78 1.36
C ILE A 17 -2.02 -28.28 1.08
N TYR A 18 -3.24 -27.86 0.72
CA TYR A 18 -3.62 -26.47 0.43
C TYR A 18 -4.64 -25.87 1.40
N VAL A 19 -4.54 -26.16 2.68
CA VAL A 19 -5.16 -25.30 3.69
C VAL A 19 -4.27 -24.05 3.76
N ALA A 20 -4.73 -22.97 3.12
CA ALA A 20 -4.08 -21.68 3.28
C ALA A 20 -3.97 -21.38 4.79
N PRO A 21 -2.78 -21.15 5.34
CA PRO A 21 -2.62 -20.87 6.75
C PRO A 21 -3.51 -19.68 7.13
N GLU A 22 -4.11 -19.72 8.33
CA GLU A 22 -4.89 -18.59 8.84
C GLU A 22 -4.01 -17.33 8.79
N MET A 23 -4.40 -16.36 7.98
CA MET A 23 -3.58 -15.22 7.65
C MET A 23 -3.45 -14.29 8.86
N ARG A 24 -2.28 -14.28 9.48
CA ARG A 24 -1.95 -13.39 10.60
C ARG A 24 -1.54 -12.02 10.05
N ARG A 25 -2.38 -11.02 10.26
CA ARG A 25 -2.09 -9.63 9.91
C ARG A 25 -1.16 -9.02 10.96
N VAL A 26 0.07 -8.65 10.56
CA VAL A 26 1.04 -7.98 11.43
C VAL A 26 1.07 -6.50 11.06
N GLN A 27 0.59 -5.66 11.97
CA GLN A 27 0.60 -4.20 11.83
C GLN A 27 1.19 -3.59 13.10
N GLU A 28 2.44 -3.15 13.01
CA GLU A 28 3.20 -2.55 14.11
C GLU A 28 3.63 -1.13 13.70
N SER A 29 2.67 -0.18 13.59
CA SER A 29 3.02 1.22 13.34
C SER A 29 2.91 2.06 14.61
N TRP A 30 3.65 3.17 14.68
CA TRP A 30 3.61 4.08 15.84
C TRP A 30 2.23 4.69 16.06
N LEU A 31 1.50 4.94 14.99
CA LEU A 31 0.16 5.55 15.03
C LEU A 31 -0.97 4.52 15.15
N ALA A 32 -0.69 3.22 15.04
CA ALA A 32 -1.71 2.17 14.96
C ALA A 32 -2.76 2.23 16.08
N ALA A 33 -2.35 2.52 17.32
CA ALA A 33 -3.27 2.55 18.46
C ALA A 33 -4.19 3.80 18.44
N ALA A 34 -3.67 4.96 18.03
CA ALA A 34 -4.45 6.19 17.92
C ALA A 34 -5.38 6.12 16.69
N GLU A 35 -4.85 5.65 15.58
CA GLU A 35 -5.58 5.43 14.34
C GLU A 35 -6.76 4.47 14.56
N LYS A 36 -6.53 3.31 15.18
CA LYS A 36 -7.58 2.34 15.49
C LYS A 36 -8.73 2.95 16.29
N ARG A 37 -8.42 3.79 17.29
CA ARG A 37 -9.46 4.48 18.08
C ARG A 37 -10.26 5.45 17.23
N ALA A 38 -9.59 6.27 16.41
CA ALA A 38 -10.24 7.21 15.53
C ALA A 38 -11.11 6.49 14.48
N LEU A 39 -10.62 5.42 13.88
CA LEU A 39 -11.35 4.64 12.89
C LEU A 39 -12.59 3.94 13.49
N LEU A 40 -12.51 3.39 14.70
CA LEU A 40 -13.67 2.82 15.39
C LEU A 40 -14.72 3.90 15.67
N TRP A 41 -14.30 5.07 16.12
CA TRP A 41 -15.20 6.20 16.36
C TRP A 41 -15.89 6.68 15.07
N LEU A 42 -15.15 6.77 13.94
CA LEU A 42 -15.69 7.10 12.63
C LEU A 42 -16.65 6.04 12.11
N ALA A 43 -16.25 4.74 12.21
CA ALA A 43 -17.04 3.63 11.70
C ALA A 43 -18.41 3.51 12.35
N THR A 44 -18.50 3.79 13.67
CA THR A 44 -19.79 3.80 14.40
C THR A 44 -20.70 4.96 14.01
N ARG A 45 -20.15 6.03 13.45
CA ARG A 45 -20.88 7.22 12.99
C ARG A 45 -21.17 7.25 11.49
N THR A 46 -20.54 6.36 10.73
CA THR A 46 -20.74 6.28 9.28
C THR A 46 -22.19 5.88 8.97
N PRO A 47 -22.93 6.66 8.14
CA PRO A 47 -24.32 6.37 7.77
C PRO A 47 -24.47 4.97 7.17
N ALA A 48 -25.63 4.34 7.37
CA ALA A 48 -25.88 2.97 6.91
C ALA A 48 -25.81 2.81 5.38
N CYS A 49 -26.08 3.87 4.63
CA CYS A 49 -25.99 3.90 3.16
C CYS A 49 -24.55 3.85 2.63
N ILE A 50 -23.53 4.21 3.44
CA ILE A 50 -22.13 4.15 3.06
C ILE A 50 -21.56 2.80 3.47
N GLY A 51 -21.34 1.92 2.49
CA GLY A 51 -20.71 0.61 2.69
C GLY A 51 -19.18 0.65 2.53
N SER A 52 -18.53 -0.46 2.86
CA SER A 52 -17.08 -0.67 2.64
C SER A 52 -16.68 -0.37 1.20
N ASP A 53 -17.42 -0.86 0.20
CA ASP A 53 -17.09 -0.66 -1.22
C ASP A 53 -17.12 0.81 -1.65
N HIS A 54 -18.01 1.63 -1.07
CA HIS A 54 -18.03 3.07 -1.33
C HIS A 54 -16.78 3.76 -0.78
N LEU A 55 -16.28 3.30 0.38
CA LEU A 55 -15.08 3.83 1.00
C LEU A 55 -13.81 3.41 0.24
N THR A 56 -13.74 2.17 -0.22
CA THR A 56 -12.65 1.69 -1.09
C THR A 56 -12.62 2.48 -2.40
N LEU A 57 -13.79 2.72 -3.02
CA LEU A 57 -13.90 3.55 -4.23
C LEU A 57 -13.46 5.01 -3.95
N LEU A 58 -13.88 5.59 -2.82
CA LEU A 58 -13.42 6.92 -2.41
C LEU A 58 -11.91 6.96 -2.28
N GLY A 59 -11.29 5.95 -1.66
CA GLY A 59 -9.84 5.80 -1.53
C GLY A 59 -9.14 5.79 -2.90
N LEU A 60 -9.66 5.02 -3.86
CA LEU A 60 -9.13 4.98 -5.22
C LEU A 60 -9.26 6.34 -5.93
N VAL A 61 -10.45 6.92 -5.95
CA VAL A 61 -10.69 8.22 -6.59
C VAL A 61 -9.79 9.30 -5.99
N ALA A 62 -9.62 9.28 -4.68
CA ALA A 62 -8.72 10.20 -4.00
C ALA A 62 -7.27 9.99 -4.44
N GLN A 63 -6.79 8.77 -4.58
CA GLN A 63 -5.43 8.49 -5.01
C GLN A 63 -5.18 8.88 -6.48
N LEU A 64 -6.16 8.64 -7.35
CA LEU A 64 -6.15 9.14 -8.73
C LEU A 64 -6.13 10.67 -8.77
N GLY A 65 -6.95 11.33 -7.92
CA GLY A 65 -6.98 12.78 -7.76
C GLY A 65 -5.65 13.35 -7.28
N ALA A 66 -4.99 12.70 -6.32
CA ALA A 66 -3.65 13.10 -5.87
C ALA A 66 -2.61 13.03 -7.00
N GLY A 67 -2.63 11.96 -7.79
CA GLY A 67 -1.77 11.81 -8.97
C GLY A 67 -2.03 12.89 -10.02
N LEU A 68 -3.30 13.17 -10.30
CA LEU A 68 -3.68 14.26 -11.21
C LEU A 68 -3.21 15.62 -10.68
N CYS A 69 -3.39 15.90 -9.40
CA CYS A 69 -2.90 17.13 -8.78
C CYS A 69 -1.39 17.26 -8.93
N TYR A 70 -0.61 16.18 -8.73
CA TYR A 70 0.84 16.21 -8.97
C TYR A 70 1.17 16.55 -10.44
N ALA A 71 0.47 15.97 -11.40
CA ALA A 71 0.68 16.30 -12.82
C ALA A 71 0.36 17.77 -13.10
N LEU A 72 -0.65 18.36 -12.44
CA LEU A 72 -1.09 19.75 -12.63
C LEU A 72 -0.19 20.78 -11.95
N VAL A 73 0.68 20.37 -11.02
CA VAL A 73 1.58 21.29 -10.30
C VAL A 73 2.47 22.10 -11.26
N ARG A 74 2.78 21.57 -12.44
CA ARG A 74 3.56 22.28 -13.49
C ARG A 74 2.92 23.59 -13.90
N TRP A 75 1.61 23.71 -13.82
CA TRP A 75 0.86 24.91 -14.19
C TRP A 75 0.45 25.73 -12.97
N ASN A 76 0.21 25.09 -11.84
CA ASN A 76 -0.20 25.76 -10.62
C ASN A 76 0.35 25.04 -9.39
N GLN A 77 1.31 25.66 -8.70
CA GLN A 77 1.94 25.09 -7.49
C GLN A 77 0.93 24.82 -6.35
N TYR A 78 -0.19 25.54 -6.29
CA TYR A 78 -1.23 25.30 -5.27
C TYR A 78 -1.95 23.96 -5.45
N ALA A 79 -1.78 23.26 -6.58
CA ALA A 79 -2.22 21.89 -6.74
C ALA A 79 -1.60 20.93 -5.70
N LEU A 80 -0.45 21.30 -5.09
CA LEU A 80 0.12 20.57 -3.93
C LEU A 80 -0.83 20.52 -2.73
N LEU A 81 -1.65 21.55 -2.51
CA LEU A 81 -2.68 21.53 -1.47
C LEU A 81 -3.78 20.52 -1.82
N GLY A 82 -4.10 20.38 -3.11
CA GLY A 82 -4.99 19.33 -3.62
C GLY A 82 -4.42 17.93 -3.36
N VAL A 83 -3.12 17.72 -3.55
CA VAL A 83 -2.45 16.45 -3.20
C VAL A 83 -2.65 16.14 -1.72
N ILE A 84 -2.40 17.10 -0.82
CA ILE A 84 -2.56 16.90 0.64
C ILE A 84 -4.01 16.52 0.98
N LEU A 85 -4.99 17.24 0.41
CA LEU A 85 -6.41 16.93 0.60
C LEU A 85 -6.75 15.51 0.12
N PHE A 86 -6.30 15.14 -1.07
CA PHE A 86 -6.56 13.82 -1.63
C PHE A 86 -5.84 12.69 -0.88
N LEU A 87 -4.64 12.92 -0.33
CA LEU A 87 -3.98 11.97 0.57
C LEU A 87 -4.78 11.74 1.87
N ALA A 88 -5.37 12.80 2.44
CA ALA A 88 -6.24 12.69 3.59
C ALA A 88 -7.55 11.93 3.29
N LEU A 89 -8.16 12.20 2.13
CA LEU A 89 -9.35 11.48 1.66
C LEU A 89 -9.04 10.00 1.35
N ASN A 90 -7.87 9.72 0.76
CA ASN A 90 -7.42 8.36 0.54
C ASN A 90 -7.23 7.61 1.87
N TRP A 91 -6.56 8.22 2.87
CA TRP A 91 -6.45 7.63 4.20
C TRP A 91 -7.83 7.34 4.81
N PHE A 92 -8.76 8.29 4.69
CA PHE A 92 -10.11 8.12 5.22
C PHE A 92 -10.84 6.95 4.55
N GLY A 93 -10.81 6.85 3.23
CA GLY A 93 -11.47 5.79 2.48
C GLY A 93 -10.88 4.40 2.78
N ASP A 94 -9.58 4.28 2.58
CA ASP A 94 -8.79 3.05 2.69
C ASP A 94 -8.73 2.49 4.14
N SER A 95 -8.48 3.34 5.14
CA SER A 95 -8.40 2.86 6.53
C SER A 95 -9.78 2.57 7.15
N LEU A 96 -10.83 3.24 6.67
CA LEU A 96 -12.16 3.13 7.24
C LEU A 96 -12.98 1.96 6.67
N ASP A 97 -12.77 1.55 5.42
CA ASP A 97 -13.56 0.54 4.71
C ASP A 97 -13.57 -0.82 5.42
N GLY A 98 -12.39 -1.35 5.76
CA GLY A 98 -12.25 -2.59 6.51
C GLY A 98 -12.76 -2.47 7.95
N THR A 99 -12.67 -1.28 8.56
CA THR A 99 -13.19 -1.05 9.91
C THR A 99 -14.72 -1.03 9.92
N VAL A 100 -15.36 -0.39 8.95
CA VAL A 100 -16.82 -0.40 8.77
C VAL A 100 -17.33 -1.81 8.49
N ALA A 101 -16.65 -2.56 7.60
CA ALA A 101 -17.02 -3.95 7.32
C ALA A 101 -16.95 -4.83 8.59
N ARG A 102 -15.95 -4.61 9.44
CA ARG A 102 -15.76 -5.35 10.70
C ARG A 102 -16.82 -4.98 11.73
N VAL A 103 -17.06 -3.69 11.97
CA VAL A 103 -18.06 -3.20 12.93
C VAL A 103 -19.48 -3.67 12.55
N ARG A 104 -19.79 -3.72 11.25
CA ARG A 104 -21.08 -4.17 10.75
C ARG A 104 -21.21 -5.68 10.53
N GLN A 105 -20.17 -6.45 10.89
CA GLN A 105 -20.12 -7.90 10.69
C GLN A 105 -20.38 -8.33 9.23
N ARG A 106 -19.91 -7.52 8.26
CA ARG A 106 -20.05 -7.74 6.81
C ARG A 106 -18.70 -7.95 6.14
N LEU A 107 -17.80 -8.66 6.80
CA LEU A 107 -16.48 -8.97 6.26
C LEU A 107 -16.59 -9.91 5.05
N ARG A 108 -15.88 -9.58 3.98
CA ARG A 108 -15.68 -10.40 2.78
C ARG A 108 -14.17 -10.61 2.58
N PRO A 109 -13.50 -11.48 3.36
CA PRO A 109 -12.04 -11.50 3.46
C PRO A 109 -11.32 -11.66 2.11
N ARG A 110 -11.77 -12.60 1.27
CA ARG A 110 -11.14 -12.87 -0.04
C ARG A 110 -11.36 -11.72 -1.04
N TYR A 111 -12.60 -11.22 -1.12
CA TYR A 111 -12.96 -10.11 -1.99
C TYR A 111 -12.25 -8.82 -1.55
N GLY A 112 -12.34 -8.48 -0.25
CA GLY A 112 -11.70 -7.30 0.30
C GLY A 112 -10.19 -7.32 0.09
N PHE A 113 -9.52 -8.44 0.39
CA PHE A 113 -8.09 -8.59 0.15
C PHE A 113 -7.72 -8.32 -1.32
N TYR A 114 -8.43 -8.92 -2.27
CA TYR A 114 -8.14 -8.73 -3.69
C TYR A 114 -8.35 -7.29 -4.15
N VAL A 115 -9.51 -6.71 -3.82
CA VAL A 115 -9.89 -5.35 -4.28
C VAL A 115 -8.97 -4.30 -3.68
N ASP A 116 -8.69 -4.37 -2.38
CA ASP A 116 -7.82 -3.48 -1.63
C ASP A 116 -6.43 -3.37 -2.29
N HIS A 117 -5.79 -4.51 -2.54
CA HIS A 117 -4.45 -4.54 -3.11
C HIS A 117 -4.38 -4.15 -4.60
N MET A 118 -5.45 -4.43 -5.36
CA MET A 118 -5.55 -3.94 -6.74
C MET A 118 -5.72 -2.43 -6.78
N VAL A 119 -6.59 -1.89 -5.92
CA VAL A 119 -6.81 -0.45 -5.76
C VAL A 119 -5.52 0.26 -5.36
N ASP A 120 -4.79 -0.29 -4.38
CA ASP A 120 -3.49 0.24 -3.96
C ASP A 120 -2.47 0.28 -5.11
N SER A 121 -2.42 -0.77 -5.93
CA SER A 121 -1.50 -0.85 -7.07
C SER A 121 -1.81 0.21 -8.13
N PHE A 122 -3.09 0.38 -8.51
CA PHE A 122 -3.52 1.42 -9.44
C PHE A 122 -3.33 2.82 -8.86
N GLY A 123 -3.61 2.98 -7.58
CA GLY A 123 -3.41 4.24 -6.89
C GLY A 123 -1.94 4.64 -6.81
N ALA A 124 -1.04 3.70 -6.51
CA ALA A 124 0.39 3.94 -6.50
C ALA A 124 0.90 4.32 -7.90
N LEU A 125 0.42 3.64 -8.95
CA LEU A 125 0.74 3.99 -10.33
C LEU A 125 0.33 5.44 -10.66
N ALA A 126 -0.88 5.84 -10.29
CA ALA A 126 -1.38 7.20 -10.54
C ALA A 126 -0.58 8.23 -9.74
N LEU A 127 -0.33 7.97 -8.45
CA LEU A 127 0.40 8.87 -7.56
C LEU A 127 1.84 9.08 -8.04
N MET A 128 2.59 7.99 -8.29
CA MET A 128 3.98 8.06 -8.73
C MET A 128 4.10 8.54 -10.18
N GLY A 129 3.15 8.19 -11.05
CA GLY A 129 3.05 8.72 -12.42
C GLY A 129 2.84 10.24 -12.43
N GLY A 130 1.91 10.74 -11.61
CA GLY A 130 1.71 12.17 -11.42
C GLY A 130 2.94 12.88 -10.87
N LEU A 131 3.61 12.28 -9.88
CA LEU A 131 4.84 12.81 -9.30
C LEU A 131 5.99 12.86 -10.31
N ALA A 132 6.13 11.84 -11.17
CA ALA A 132 7.10 11.82 -12.27
C ALA A 132 6.87 12.99 -13.25
N LEU A 133 5.61 13.37 -13.47
CA LEU A 133 5.24 14.48 -14.34
C LEU A 133 5.32 15.85 -13.66
N SER A 134 5.37 15.92 -12.34
CA SER A 134 5.29 17.17 -11.55
C SER A 134 6.46 18.13 -11.75
N GLY A 135 7.63 17.61 -12.11
CA GLY A 135 8.89 18.38 -12.11
C GLY A 135 9.55 18.50 -10.74
N TYR A 136 8.91 18.12 -9.64
CA TYR A 136 9.49 18.14 -8.29
C TYR A 136 10.35 16.92 -7.96
N MET A 137 10.17 15.82 -8.71
CA MET A 137 10.99 14.62 -8.61
C MET A 137 11.50 14.21 -9.98
N HIS A 138 12.69 13.63 -10.04
CA HIS A 138 13.21 13.05 -11.26
C HIS A 138 12.39 11.83 -11.65
N PRO A 139 11.92 11.69 -12.91
CA PRO A 139 11.01 10.60 -13.31
C PRO A 139 11.55 9.20 -13.00
N ALA A 140 12.87 8.99 -13.18
CA ALA A 140 13.48 7.68 -12.86
C ALA A 140 13.38 7.32 -11.37
N ILE A 141 13.43 8.30 -10.46
CA ILE A 141 13.27 8.08 -9.02
C ILE A 141 11.82 7.71 -8.72
N ALA A 142 10.84 8.43 -9.27
CA ALA A 142 9.42 8.14 -9.09
C ALA A 142 9.04 6.74 -9.62
N ILE A 143 9.55 6.38 -10.81
CA ILE A 143 9.34 5.03 -11.39
C ILE A 143 10.04 3.96 -10.54
N GLY A 144 11.25 4.22 -10.07
CA GLY A 144 11.99 3.33 -9.18
C GLY A 144 11.22 3.07 -7.88
N LEU A 145 10.64 4.12 -7.26
CA LEU A 145 9.79 3.99 -6.07
C LEU A 145 8.53 3.15 -6.34
N LEU A 146 7.89 3.35 -7.50
CA LEU A 146 6.74 2.54 -7.91
C LEU A 146 7.12 1.07 -8.05
N ILE A 147 8.22 0.78 -8.75
CA ILE A 147 8.72 -0.60 -8.94
C ILE A 147 9.05 -1.23 -7.58
N ALA A 148 9.77 -0.52 -6.70
CA ALA A 148 10.12 -1.01 -5.38
C ALA A 148 8.85 -1.29 -4.52
N PHE A 149 7.84 -0.41 -4.59
CA PHE A 149 6.57 -0.61 -3.92
C PHE A 149 5.84 -1.86 -4.43
N LEU A 150 5.74 -2.04 -5.76
CA LEU A 150 5.08 -3.21 -6.34
C LEU A 150 5.84 -4.51 -6.02
N MET A 151 7.17 -4.50 -6.02
CA MET A 151 7.99 -5.66 -5.64
C MET A 151 7.80 -6.02 -4.15
N LEU A 152 7.76 -5.04 -3.25
CA LEU A 152 7.45 -5.27 -1.83
C LEU A 152 6.03 -5.81 -1.64
N SER A 153 5.07 -5.33 -2.41
CA SER A 153 3.69 -5.81 -2.40
C SER A 153 3.61 -7.28 -2.84
N ILE A 154 4.26 -7.63 -3.95
CA ILE A 154 4.37 -9.02 -4.43
C ILE A 154 5.01 -9.91 -3.36
N GLN A 155 6.13 -9.47 -2.76
CA GLN A 155 6.80 -10.20 -1.68
C GLN A 155 5.85 -10.43 -0.49
N SER A 156 5.07 -9.42 -0.09
CA SER A 156 4.10 -9.53 1.01
C SER A 156 2.95 -10.48 0.69
N TYR A 157 2.47 -10.49 -0.56
CA TYR A 157 1.39 -11.41 -1.00
C TYR A 157 1.89 -12.86 -1.06
N LEU A 158 3.11 -13.08 -1.55
CA LEU A 158 3.73 -14.40 -1.56
C LEU A 158 3.95 -14.91 -0.12
N ALA A 159 4.45 -14.06 0.78
CA ALA A 159 4.62 -14.42 2.19
C ALA A 159 3.27 -14.73 2.88
N ALA A 160 2.21 -13.97 2.57
CA ALA A 160 0.87 -14.25 3.07
C ALA A 160 0.37 -15.63 2.62
N GLN A 161 0.65 -16.01 1.38
CA GLN A 161 0.20 -17.28 0.82
C GLN A 161 1.04 -18.47 1.29
N THR A 162 2.36 -18.30 1.43
CA THR A 162 3.29 -19.40 1.75
C THR A 162 3.54 -19.56 3.24
N LEU A 163 3.62 -18.45 3.99
CA LEU A 163 3.94 -18.44 5.42
C LEU A 163 2.73 -18.10 6.31
N GLY A 164 1.61 -17.70 5.72
CA GLY A 164 0.43 -17.22 6.48
C GLY A 164 0.63 -15.85 7.16
N GLU A 165 1.72 -15.15 6.88
CA GLU A 165 2.04 -13.86 7.48
C GLU A 165 1.90 -12.72 6.47
N PHE A 166 0.94 -11.84 6.69
CA PHE A 166 0.78 -10.63 5.90
C PHE A 166 1.28 -9.41 6.67
N ARG A 167 2.34 -8.77 6.17
CA ARG A 167 2.95 -7.59 6.81
C ARG A 167 2.57 -6.32 6.07
N LEU A 168 1.90 -5.40 6.78
CA LEU A 168 1.49 -4.07 6.29
C LEU A 168 2.46 -2.96 6.69
N SER A 169 3.26 -3.19 7.70
CA SER A 169 4.24 -2.21 8.20
C SER A 169 5.62 -2.84 8.27
N PHE A 170 6.62 -2.05 7.90
CA PHE A 170 8.03 -2.42 7.99
C PHE A 170 8.69 -1.55 9.05
N TRP A 171 9.22 -2.17 10.12
CA TRP A 171 9.89 -1.48 11.23
C TRP A 171 9.08 -0.28 11.78
N ARG A 172 7.78 -0.47 12.05
CA ARG A 172 6.86 0.54 12.60
C ARG A 172 6.52 1.69 11.66
N PHE A 173 6.95 1.64 10.38
CA PHE A 173 6.57 2.60 9.36
C PHE A 173 5.50 1.97 8.46
N GLY A 174 4.33 2.54 8.45
CA GLY A 174 3.18 2.05 7.70
C GLY A 174 2.64 3.04 6.67
N PRO A 175 1.53 2.69 5.99
CA PRO A 175 0.93 3.55 4.97
C PRO A 175 0.49 4.93 5.48
N THR A 176 0.04 5.02 6.73
CA THR A 176 -0.39 6.29 7.35
C THR A 176 0.80 7.23 7.58
N GLU A 177 1.92 6.69 8.09
CA GLU A 177 3.15 7.47 8.26
C GLU A 177 3.69 7.97 6.92
N LEU A 178 3.63 7.14 5.87
CA LEU A 178 4.04 7.54 4.52
C LEU A 178 3.18 8.71 3.99
N ARG A 179 1.86 8.64 4.16
CA ARG A 179 0.95 9.74 3.76
C ARG A 179 1.25 11.04 4.50
N ILE A 180 1.57 10.96 5.80
CA ILE A 180 1.96 12.13 6.60
C ILE A 180 3.29 12.70 6.09
N VAL A 181 4.30 11.88 5.84
CA VAL A 181 5.59 12.33 5.29
C VAL A 181 5.40 13.02 3.93
N LEU A 182 4.56 12.45 3.06
CA LEU A 182 4.23 13.07 1.77
C LEU A 182 3.49 14.40 1.96
N ALA A 183 2.51 14.47 2.89
CA ALA A 183 1.79 15.71 3.16
C ALA A 183 2.71 16.83 3.67
N VAL A 184 3.60 16.50 4.62
CA VAL A 184 4.61 17.42 5.14
C VAL A 184 5.60 17.83 4.04
N GLY A 185 6.04 16.88 3.22
CA GLY A 185 6.90 17.15 2.06
C GLY A 185 6.23 18.09 1.06
N ASN A 186 4.96 17.86 0.72
CA ASN A 186 4.20 18.75 -0.17
C ASN A 186 4.04 20.17 0.42
N MET A 187 3.81 20.26 1.72
CA MET A 187 3.78 21.56 2.39
C MET A 187 5.15 22.27 2.30
N ALA A 188 6.24 21.52 2.53
CA ALA A 188 7.60 22.07 2.42
C ALA A 188 7.92 22.54 0.99
N LEU A 189 7.45 21.87 -0.05
CA LEU A 189 7.64 22.27 -1.45
C LEU A 189 7.05 23.65 -1.78
N LEU A 190 5.97 24.07 -1.10
CA LEU A 190 5.38 25.39 -1.29
C LEU A 190 6.32 26.53 -0.88
N TRP A 191 7.24 26.28 0.06
CA TRP A 191 8.21 27.28 0.54
C TRP A 191 9.63 27.05 0.03
N LYS A 192 10.09 25.78 -0.01
CA LYS A 192 11.46 25.42 -0.39
C LYS A 192 11.49 24.14 -1.22
N PRO A 193 11.43 24.23 -2.55
CA PRO A 193 11.45 23.05 -3.42
C PRO A 193 12.83 22.36 -3.48
N GLY A 194 13.89 22.99 -2.99
CA GLY A 194 15.26 22.47 -3.00
C GLY A 194 15.91 22.41 -1.63
N VAL A 195 16.84 21.47 -1.48
CA VAL A 195 17.71 21.29 -0.31
C VAL A 195 19.16 21.40 -0.72
N ARG A 196 19.97 22.10 0.08
CA ARG A 196 21.41 22.16 -0.12
C ARG A 196 22.08 21.04 0.68
N LEU A 197 22.81 20.16 -0.01
CA LEU A 197 23.61 19.10 0.58
C LEU A 197 25.02 19.16 0.02
N VAL A 198 26.04 19.21 0.90
CA VAL A 198 27.47 19.22 0.52
C VAL A 198 27.81 20.31 -0.50
N GLY A 199 27.15 21.49 -0.40
CA GLY A 199 27.40 22.63 -1.30
C GLY A 199 26.55 22.64 -2.60
N GLU A 200 25.91 21.53 -2.97
CA GLU A 200 25.09 21.40 -4.16
C GLU A 200 23.59 21.49 -3.82
N SER A 201 22.79 21.94 -4.80
CA SER A 201 21.33 22.07 -4.64
C SER A 201 20.60 20.92 -5.32
N TYR A 202 19.82 20.19 -4.53
CA TYR A 202 19.00 19.05 -4.98
C TYR A 202 17.52 19.33 -4.77
N LYS A 203 16.66 18.71 -5.56
CA LYS A 203 15.22 18.75 -5.33
C LYS A 203 14.90 18.00 -4.03
N LEU A 204 14.04 18.57 -3.19
CA LEU A 204 13.64 17.97 -1.91
C LEU A 204 13.12 16.53 -2.10
N PHE A 205 12.27 16.32 -3.10
CA PHE A 205 11.67 15.01 -3.37
C PHE A 205 12.62 14.01 -4.03
N ASP A 206 13.68 14.48 -4.73
CA ASP A 206 14.73 13.57 -5.20
C ASP A 206 15.50 12.98 -4.02
N VAL A 207 15.87 13.81 -3.05
CA VAL A 207 16.58 13.35 -1.84
C VAL A 207 15.70 12.37 -1.04
N GLY A 208 14.46 12.76 -0.75
CA GLY A 208 13.52 11.88 -0.05
C GLY A 208 13.23 10.58 -0.81
N GLY A 209 13.13 10.68 -2.15
CA GLY A 209 12.90 9.54 -3.03
C GLY A 209 14.05 8.54 -3.06
N VAL A 210 15.29 9.03 -3.10
CA VAL A 210 16.49 8.16 -3.04
C VAL A 210 16.58 7.46 -1.69
N ILE A 211 16.31 8.16 -0.59
CA ILE A 211 16.27 7.55 0.75
C ILE A 211 15.16 6.49 0.81
N GLY A 212 13.96 6.80 0.31
CA GLY A 212 12.85 5.86 0.25
C GLY A 212 13.16 4.63 -0.60
N LEU A 213 13.78 4.84 -1.76
CA LEU A 213 14.18 3.76 -2.67
C LEU A 213 15.23 2.83 -2.03
N ALA A 214 16.24 3.41 -1.37
CA ALA A 214 17.25 2.64 -0.65
C ALA A 214 16.63 1.84 0.51
N GLY A 215 15.71 2.45 1.28
CA GLY A 215 15.00 1.79 2.37
C GLY A 215 14.12 0.64 1.88
N MET A 216 13.30 0.87 0.84
CA MET A 216 12.46 -0.18 0.24
C MET A 216 13.29 -1.30 -0.39
N GLY A 217 14.38 -0.98 -1.08
CA GLY A 217 15.30 -1.96 -1.65
C GLY A 217 15.95 -2.83 -0.57
N PHE A 218 16.41 -2.21 0.52
CA PHE A 218 16.95 -2.95 1.66
C PHE A 218 15.91 -3.90 2.28
N MET A 219 14.69 -3.42 2.52
CA MET A 219 13.61 -4.23 3.06
C MET A 219 13.25 -5.39 2.13
N LEU A 220 13.16 -5.14 0.84
CA LEU A 220 12.86 -6.17 -0.16
C LEU A 220 13.89 -7.31 -0.10
N VAL A 221 15.18 -6.98 -0.12
CA VAL A 221 16.27 -7.97 -0.05
C VAL A 221 16.24 -8.71 1.29
N PHE A 222 16.10 -7.97 2.39
CA PHE A 222 16.10 -8.55 3.73
C PHE A 222 14.95 -9.55 3.94
N PHE A 223 13.71 -9.14 3.65
CA PHE A 223 12.54 -10.02 3.85
C PHE A 223 12.51 -11.17 2.85
N THR A 224 12.95 -10.95 1.61
CA THR A 224 13.07 -12.03 0.63
C THR A 224 14.07 -13.09 1.10
N ALA A 225 15.25 -12.68 1.55
CA ALA A 225 16.26 -13.60 2.07
C ALA A 225 15.75 -14.33 3.34
N GLN A 226 15.15 -13.60 4.27
CA GLN A 226 14.60 -14.18 5.51
C GLN A 226 13.53 -15.24 5.22
N ASN A 227 12.55 -14.92 4.36
CA ASN A 227 11.46 -15.82 4.02
C ASN A 227 11.96 -17.03 3.23
N THR A 228 12.88 -16.83 2.28
CA THR A 228 13.51 -17.93 1.51
C THR A 228 14.25 -18.89 2.44
N LEU A 229 15.06 -18.38 3.37
CA LEU A 229 15.80 -19.21 4.32
C LEU A 229 14.87 -19.98 5.27
N ARG A 230 13.76 -19.36 5.67
CA ARG A 230 12.74 -20.00 6.53
C ARG A 230 12.08 -21.15 5.77
N LEU A 231 11.55 -20.91 4.58
CA LEU A 231 10.90 -21.93 3.76
C LEU A 231 11.86 -23.07 3.40
N TYR A 232 13.12 -22.75 3.04
CA TYR A 232 14.14 -23.76 2.78
C TYR A 232 14.41 -24.69 3.97
N ARG A 233 14.35 -24.15 5.20
CA ARG A 233 14.53 -24.94 6.43
C ARG A 233 13.31 -25.79 6.76
N GLU A 234 12.09 -25.27 6.52
CA GLU A 234 10.83 -25.96 6.76
C GLU A 234 10.61 -27.11 5.76
N GLU A 235 10.99 -26.92 4.49
CA GLU A 235 10.78 -27.90 3.41
C GLU A 235 12.10 -28.59 2.97
N ARG A 236 12.99 -28.86 3.93
CA ARG A 236 14.28 -29.46 3.62
C ARG A 236 14.09 -30.88 3.08
N ILE A 237 14.51 -31.14 1.83
CA ILE A 237 14.52 -32.46 1.24
C ILE A 237 15.51 -33.32 2.04
N ARG A 238 15.01 -34.41 2.65
CA ARG A 238 15.87 -35.43 3.25
C ARG A 238 16.41 -36.30 2.11
N VAL A 239 17.68 -36.18 1.83
CA VAL A 239 18.42 -37.07 0.92
C VAL A 239 18.74 -38.35 1.65
#